data_42c1bd31bad022fb7c1bf42f33c684d9
#
_entry.id   42c1bd31bad022fb7c1bf42f33c684d9
#
_cell.length_a   1.000
_cell.length_b   1.000
_cell.length_c   1.000
_cell.angle_alpha   90.00
_cell.angle_beta   90.00
_cell.angle_gamma   90.00
#
_symmetry.space_group_name_H-M   'P 1'
#
loop_
_entity.id
_entity.type
_entity.pdbx_description
1 polymer ?
#
loop_
_entity_poly.entity_id
_entity_poly.type
_entity_poly.pdbx_seq_one_letter_code
_entity_poly.pdbx_strand_id
1 'polypeptide(L)'
;MATLSGHSPTVQFALRRKSSPAGWTYRITIMNSNSTSQKWAVLGGGILGMTLALRLTQQGHKVTLLESRPNLGGLADAWQIGDVTWDRHYHVTLMSDMHARELLGELELEDQMQWVETKTGFYTDGQLHSMSNTLEFLKFPPLRMIDKLRLGGTIFYAAQVKNWKRLENISVGDWLTKLSGRRTFEKMWLPLLRCKLGECWRETSAAFIWATIARMYAARRTGLKKEMFGYCRGGYANVLEKFTRKLRALGVEIHCNAAAKSVRTAFDGRMTVQFADHDRVFDRVVSTLPTPVMSRVCPELNTKEKSLFDGVRYHGIVCASVLLSKSLSPYYVTNITDAGYPFTAVIEMTSLVDKQELDGNALIYLPRYVAPNDELFDHSDAEIEHEFLSGLQRMHPTLSLADVKAVRISRVRHVFALPTLGYSDRLPPVITSVPGLFSLNSAHIVNGTLNVNETIKLANDFVAGLKDVPLVGRPAQAVEVCGV
;
A
#
# COMPACT_ATOMS: atom_id res chain seq x y z
N MET A 1 46.81 35.18 -21.24
CA MET A 1 45.52 35.33 -20.57
C MET A 1 44.76 34.03 -20.73
N ALA A 2 44.79 33.18 -19.68
CA ALA A 2 44.08 31.91 -19.68
C ALA A 2 42.91 32.04 -18.67
N THR A 3 41.68 31.92 -19.15
CA THR A 3 40.48 31.93 -18.32
C THR A 3 40.23 30.52 -17.84
N LEU A 4 40.43 30.28 -16.56
CA LEU A 4 40.00 29.09 -15.83
C LEU A 4 38.52 29.25 -15.45
N SER A 5 37.65 28.44 -16.06
CA SER A 5 36.24 28.28 -15.63
C SER A 5 36.21 27.30 -14.48
N GLY A 6 36.10 27.83 -13.26
CA GLY A 6 35.91 27.01 -12.06
C GLY A 6 34.48 26.50 -11.94
N HIS A 7 34.32 25.18 -11.92
CA HIS A 7 33.07 24.54 -11.42
C HIS A 7 33.15 24.48 -9.90
N SER A 8 32.33 25.28 -9.23
CA SER A 8 32.15 25.16 -7.78
C SER A 8 31.35 23.90 -7.44
N PRO A 9 31.81 23.05 -6.51
CA PRO A 9 31.03 21.91 -6.06
C PRO A 9 29.86 22.40 -5.19
N THR A 10 28.65 21.94 -5.55
CA THR A 10 27.44 22.18 -4.75
C THR A 10 27.52 21.34 -3.47
N VAL A 11 27.64 22.00 -2.33
CA VAL A 11 27.68 21.35 -1.00
C VAL A 11 26.23 21.20 -0.54
N GLN A 12 25.74 19.97 -0.43
CA GLN A 12 24.47 19.67 0.22
C GLN A 12 24.67 19.32 1.69
N PHE A 13 23.90 19.95 2.57
CA PHE A 13 23.93 19.69 4.02
C PHE A 13 22.78 18.73 4.40
N ALA A 14 23.11 17.60 4.99
CA ALA A 14 22.13 16.70 5.61
C ALA A 14 22.24 16.77 7.13
N LEU A 15 21.16 17.21 7.80
CA LEU A 15 21.07 17.25 9.26
C LEU A 15 20.53 15.88 9.77
N ARG A 16 21.37 15.10 10.46
CA ARG A 16 20.91 13.93 11.22
C ARG A 16 20.82 14.27 12.71
N ARG A 17 19.65 14.02 13.29
CA ARG A 17 19.38 14.16 14.72
C ARG A 17 19.84 12.89 15.46
N LYS A 18 20.74 13.01 16.44
CA LYS A 18 21.03 11.95 17.41
C LYS A 18 20.66 12.46 18.81
N SER A 19 19.89 11.69 19.57
CA SER A 19 19.64 11.95 20.98
C SER A 19 20.78 11.39 21.83
N SER A 20 21.34 12.22 22.71
CA SER A 20 22.30 11.84 23.74
C SER A 20 21.82 12.46 25.07
N PRO A 21 22.12 11.84 26.23
CA PRO A 21 21.74 12.38 27.56
C PRO A 21 22.29 13.74 27.90
N ALA A 22 23.22 14.30 27.12
CA ALA A 22 23.91 15.58 27.36
C ALA A 22 23.54 16.71 26.39
N GLY A 23 22.40 16.63 25.69
CA GLY A 23 21.96 17.69 24.76
C GLY A 23 22.14 17.33 23.29
N TRP A 24 21.46 18.11 22.40
CA TRP A 24 21.44 17.88 20.98
C TRP A 24 22.73 18.30 20.29
N THR A 25 23.48 17.39 19.71
CA THR A 25 24.59 17.67 18.82
C THR A 25 24.22 17.39 17.37
N TYR A 26 24.43 18.36 16.48
CA TYR A 26 24.26 18.18 15.04
C TYR A 26 25.61 17.79 14.44
N ARG A 27 25.65 16.65 13.76
CA ARG A 27 26.81 16.25 12.96
C ARG A 27 26.56 16.64 11.52
N ILE A 28 27.29 17.64 11.01
CA ILE A 28 27.26 17.98 9.58
C ILE A 28 28.11 16.94 8.87
N THR A 29 27.46 16.07 8.10
CA THR A 29 28.19 15.15 7.21
C THR A 29 28.19 15.78 5.82
N ILE A 30 29.37 16.24 5.39
CA ILE A 30 29.60 16.71 4.01
C ILE A 30 29.62 15.45 3.15
N MET A 31 28.54 15.22 2.38
CA MET A 31 28.52 14.15 1.38
C MET A 31 29.22 14.66 0.13
N ASN A 32 30.43 14.20 -0.13
CA ASN A 32 31.07 14.32 -1.43
C ASN A 32 30.32 13.36 -2.39
N SER A 33 29.33 13.88 -3.13
CA SER A 33 28.63 13.11 -4.14
C SER A 33 29.40 13.17 -5.46
N ASN A 34 30.33 12.26 -5.67
CA ASN A 34 30.84 11.92 -7.00
C ASN A 34 29.89 11.00 -7.78
N SER A 35 28.60 10.95 -7.44
CA SER A 35 27.61 10.21 -8.24
C SER A 35 27.20 11.06 -9.43
N THR A 36 27.59 10.64 -10.63
CA THR A 36 27.07 11.25 -11.88
C THR A 36 25.55 11.17 -11.91
N SER A 37 24.89 12.33 -12.13
CA SER A 37 23.43 12.39 -12.29
C SER A 37 22.98 11.44 -13.42
N GLN A 38 22.06 10.55 -13.10
CA GLN A 38 21.47 9.55 -14.03
C GLN A 38 20.04 9.92 -14.39
N LYS A 39 19.61 9.50 -15.59
CA LYS A 39 18.22 9.60 -16.03
C LYS A 39 17.47 8.32 -15.65
N TRP A 40 16.48 8.44 -14.77
CA TRP A 40 15.64 7.34 -14.33
C TRP A 40 14.24 7.43 -14.88
N ALA A 41 13.68 6.31 -15.33
CA ALA A 41 12.24 6.15 -15.48
C ALA A 41 11.68 5.40 -14.28
N VAL A 42 10.58 5.90 -13.75
CA VAL A 42 9.74 5.23 -12.72
C VAL A 42 8.42 4.86 -13.40
N LEU A 43 8.11 3.56 -13.46
CA LEU A 43 6.89 3.06 -14.08
C LEU A 43 5.84 2.79 -13.01
N GLY A 44 4.73 3.54 -13.06
CA GLY A 44 3.63 3.52 -12.11
C GLY A 44 3.65 4.72 -11.16
N GLY A 45 2.58 5.50 -11.19
CA GLY A 45 2.39 6.73 -10.42
C GLY A 45 1.63 6.54 -9.10
N GLY A 46 1.61 5.33 -8.53
CA GLY A 46 1.11 5.11 -7.18
C GLY A 46 2.06 5.67 -6.10
N ILE A 47 1.67 5.61 -4.83
CA ILE A 47 2.48 6.11 -3.69
C ILE A 47 3.92 5.58 -3.73
N LEU A 48 4.11 4.31 -4.12
CA LEU A 48 5.45 3.73 -4.28
C LEU A 48 6.28 4.48 -5.32
N GLY A 49 5.74 4.65 -6.53
CA GLY A 49 6.43 5.34 -7.62
C GLY A 49 6.66 6.82 -7.33
N MET A 50 5.70 7.51 -6.74
CA MET A 50 5.84 8.90 -6.31
C MET A 50 6.95 9.04 -5.25
N THR A 51 7.03 8.12 -4.29
CA THR A 51 8.08 8.12 -3.26
C THR A 51 9.44 7.81 -3.86
N LEU A 52 9.54 6.84 -4.78
CA LEU A 52 10.77 6.55 -5.50
C LEU A 52 11.25 7.77 -6.30
N ALA A 53 10.34 8.43 -7.03
CA ALA A 53 10.66 9.64 -7.77
C ALA A 53 11.19 10.75 -6.84
N LEU A 54 10.55 10.96 -5.69
CA LEU A 54 11.02 11.92 -4.68
C LEU A 54 12.44 11.59 -4.21
N ARG A 55 12.67 10.35 -3.76
CA ARG A 55 13.97 9.94 -3.18
C ARG A 55 15.10 9.94 -4.21
N LEU A 56 14.86 9.48 -5.43
CA LEU A 56 15.85 9.52 -6.53
C LEU A 56 16.20 10.96 -6.90
N THR A 57 15.22 11.85 -6.97
CA THR A 57 15.47 13.27 -7.26
C THR A 57 16.25 13.94 -6.12
N GLN A 58 15.95 13.61 -4.86
CA GLN A 58 16.72 14.07 -3.70
C GLN A 58 18.17 13.58 -3.70
N GLN A 59 18.48 12.49 -4.41
CA GLN A 59 19.85 12.00 -4.65
C GLN A 59 20.54 12.67 -5.86
N GLY A 60 19.88 13.62 -6.53
CA GLY A 60 20.43 14.37 -7.66
C GLY A 60 20.20 13.72 -9.04
N HIS A 61 19.36 12.68 -9.13
CA HIS A 61 19.01 12.07 -10.40
C HIS A 61 17.90 12.84 -11.13
N LYS A 62 17.86 12.72 -12.46
CA LYS A 62 16.76 13.23 -13.29
C LYS A 62 15.71 12.14 -13.42
N VAL A 63 14.49 12.41 -13.00
CA VAL A 63 13.43 11.40 -12.91
C VAL A 63 12.28 11.74 -13.84
N THR A 64 11.84 10.75 -14.60
CA THR A 64 10.57 10.76 -15.35
C THR A 64 9.64 9.72 -14.76
N LEU A 65 8.45 10.14 -14.31
CA LEU A 65 7.41 9.30 -13.74
C LEU A 65 6.32 9.06 -14.80
N LEU A 66 6.06 7.79 -15.12
CA LEU A 66 5.07 7.36 -16.10
C LEU A 66 3.89 6.68 -15.42
N GLU A 67 2.68 7.20 -15.63
CA GLU A 67 1.43 6.66 -15.12
C GLU A 67 0.45 6.38 -16.26
N SER A 68 -0.18 5.22 -16.22
CA SER A 68 -1.15 4.79 -17.25
C SER A 68 -2.50 5.50 -17.14
N ARG A 69 -2.87 5.94 -15.94
CA ARG A 69 -4.13 6.64 -15.64
C ARG A 69 -3.98 8.15 -15.78
N PRO A 70 -5.09 8.91 -15.85
CA PRO A 70 -5.05 10.37 -15.93
C PRO A 70 -4.50 11.02 -14.65
N ASN A 71 -4.57 10.34 -13.50
CA ASN A 71 -4.15 10.86 -12.20
C ASN A 71 -3.10 9.97 -11.54
N LEU A 72 -2.22 10.58 -10.75
CA LEU A 72 -1.33 9.87 -9.82
C LEU A 72 -2.10 9.36 -8.61
N GLY A 73 -1.49 8.48 -7.81
CA GLY A 73 -2.03 7.97 -6.55
C GLY A 73 -2.24 6.46 -6.53
N GLY A 74 -2.56 5.85 -7.68
CA GLY A 74 -2.78 4.40 -7.76
C GLY A 74 -3.95 3.93 -6.92
N LEU A 75 -3.72 3.13 -5.87
CA LEU A 75 -4.75 2.69 -4.93
C LEU A 75 -5.18 3.79 -3.94
N ALA A 76 -4.34 4.80 -3.73
CA ALA A 76 -4.64 5.95 -2.88
C ALA A 76 -5.32 7.11 -3.65
N ASP A 77 -5.66 6.92 -4.92
CA ASP A 77 -6.35 7.91 -5.75
C ASP A 77 -7.71 8.31 -5.14
N ALA A 78 -8.15 9.51 -5.43
CA ALA A 78 -9.45 10.06 -5.04
C ALA A 78 -10.34 10.28 -6.26
N TRP A 79 -11.64 10.38 -6.04
CA TRP A 79 -12.64 10.60 -7.08
C TRP A 79 -13.86 11.37 -6.60
N GLN A 80 -14.66 11.84 -7.53
CA GLN A 80 -15.95 12.46 -7.25
C GLN A 80 -17.00 11.39 -6.90
N ILE A 81 -17.71 11.57 -5.78
CA ILE A 81 -18.84 10.75 -5.33
C ILE A 81 -20.02 11.69 -5.04
N GLY A 82 -20.97 11.80 -5.96
CA GLY A 82 -21.96 12.89 -5.91
C GLY A 82 -21.24 14.24 -5.98
N ASP A 83 -21.50 15.13 -5.02
CA ASP A 83 -20.89 16.47 -4.96
C ASP A 83 -19.57 16.48 -4.14
N VAL A 84 -19.17 15.35 -3.56
CA VAL A 84 -18.00 15.24 -2.68
C VAL A 84 -16.82 14.58 -3.43
N THR A 85 -15.60 15.12 -3.24
CA THR A 85 -14.36 14.44 -3.65
C THR A 85 -13.73 13.77 -2.45
N TRP A 86 -13.54 12.45 -2.52
CA TRP A 86 -12.92 11.68 -1.46
C TRP A 86 -12.15 10.46 -2.00
N ASP A 87 -11.42 9.78 -1.11
CA ASP A 87 -10.61 8.60 -1.44
C ASP A 87 -11.44 7.54 -2.16
N ARG A 88 -10.87 6.95 -3.20
CA ARG A 88 -11.50 5.83 -3.92
C ARG A 88 -11.64 4.57 -3.06
N HIS A 89 -10.69 4.35 -2.16
CA HIS A 89 -10.67 3.27 -1.18
C HIS A 89 -10.40 3.84 0.20
N TYR A 90 -10.81 3.11 1.23
CA TYR A 90 -10.60 3.56 2.61
C TYR A 90 -9.13 3.50 3.02
N HIS A 91 -8.62 4.59 3.56
CA HIS A 91 -7.26 4.71 4.08
C HIS A 91 -7.29 5.32 5.48
N VAL A 92 -6.39 4.83 6.32
CA VAL A 92 -6.11 5.42 7.63
C VAL A 92 -4.62 5.37 7.90
N THR A 93 -4.16 6.32 8.70
CA THR A 93 -2.79 6.36 9.22
C THR A 93 -2.82 5.99 10.69
N LEU A 94 -1.93 5.11 11.13
CA LEU A 94 -1.73 4.81 12.54
C LEU A 94 -0.65 5.73 13.12
N MET A 95 -0.70 5.98 14.44
CA MET A 95 0.35 6.78 15.10
C MET A 95 1.75 6.14 14.96
N SER A 96 1.80 4.81 14.80
CA SER A 96 3.01 4.03 14.56
C SER A 96 3.51 4.05 13.10
N ASP A 97 2.74 4.61 12.16
CA ASP A 97 3.09 4.65 10.74
C ASP A 97 4.10 5.79 10.47
N MET A 98 5.33 5.62 10.98
CA MET A 98 6.34 6.68 10.99
C MET A 98 6.77 7.13 9.60
N HIS A 99 6.94 6.20 8.63
CA HIS A 99 7.34 6.57 7.26
C HIS A 99 6.26 7.40 6.54
N ALA A 100 4.98 7.08 6.77
CA ALA A 100 3.88 7.88 6.23
C ALA A 100 3.84 9.28 6.87
N ARG A 101 4.02 9.36 8.19
CA ARG A 101 4.03 10.63 8.92
C ARG A 101 5.23 11.51 8.54
N GLU A 102 6.42 10.91 8.37
CA GLU A 102 7.61 11.62 7.88
C GLU A 102 7.37 12.21 6.48
N LEU A 103 6.77 11.45 5.56
CA LEU A 103 6.40 11.96 4.25
C LEU A 103 5.38 13.09 4.34
N LEU A 104 4.34 12.96 5.17
CA LEU A 104 3.36 14.03 5.38
C LEU A 104 4.02 15.30 5.93
N GLY A 105 5.00 15.18 6.83
CA GLY A 105 5.82 16.31 7.29
C GLY A 105 6.61 16.94 6.14
N GLU A 106 7.25 16.15 5.27
CA GLU A 106 7.94 16.67 4.08
C GLU A 106 7.00 17.39 3.09
N LEU A 107 5.72 17.00 3.07
CA LEU A 107 4.67 17.63 2.26
C LEU A 107 3.98 18.82 2.95
N GLU A 108 4.41 19.18 4.17
CA GLU A 108 3.81 20.24 4.99
C GLU A 108 2.32 19.98 5.28
N LEU A 109 2.00 18.73 5.61
CA LEU A 109 0.64 18.26 5.91
C LEU A 109 0.48 17.73 7.34
N GLU A 110 1.50 17.76 8.18
CA GLU A 110 1.45 17.21 9.54
C GLU A 110 0.38 17.92 10.40
N ASP A 111 0.25 19.23 10.26
CA ASP A 111 -0.75 20.05 10.98
C ASP A 111 -2.18 19.80 10.50
N GLN A 112 -2.36 19.17 9.33
CA GLN A 112 -3.67 18.82 8.78
C GLN A 112 -4.11 17.42 9.20
N MET A 113 -3.28 16.67 9.92
CA MET A 113 -3.62 15.35 10.42
C MET A 113 -4.60 15.44 11.59
N GLN A 114 -5.73 14.76 11.46
CA GLN A 114 -6.74 14.60 12.50
C GLN A 114 -6.62 13.19 13.10
N TRP A 115 -6.58 13.10 14.42
CA TRP A 115 -6.47 11.85 15.15
C TRP A 115 -7.74 11.60 15.96
N VAL A 116 -8.43 10.52 15.67
CA VAL A 116 -9.75 10.20 16.24
C VAL A 116 -9.74 8.82 16.87
N GLU A 117 -10.35 8.70 18.04
CA GLU A 117 -10.61 7.39 18.67
C GLU A 117 -11.69 6.67 17.88
N THR A 118 -11.38 5.50 17.35
CA THR A 118 -12.30 4.71 16.54
C THR A 118 -12.87 3.52 17.31
N LYS A 119 -14.03 3.05 16.86
CA LYS A 119 -14.69 1.84 17.40
C LYS A 119 -14.76 0.76 16.33
N THR A 120 -14.69 -0.48 16.77
CA THR A 120 -14.80 -1.67 15.92
C THR A 120 -16.06 -2.43 16.23
N GLY A 121 -16.86 -2.71 15.21
CA GLY A 121 -18.05 -3.54 15.25
C GLY A 121 -17.83 -4.92 14.67
N PHE A 122 -18.67 -5.85 15.08
CA PHE A 122 -18.81 -7.19 14.52
C PHE A 122 -20.27 -7.48 14.26
N TYR A 123 -20.59 -7.84 13.04
CA TYR A 123 -21.89 -8.34 12.67
C TYR A 123 -21.83 -9.88 12.65
N THR A 124 -22.53 -10.51 13.58
CA THR A 124 -22.51 -11.95 13.80
C THR A 124 -23.83 -12.44 14.38
N ASP A 125 -24.30 -13.62 13.95
CA ASP A 125 -25.59 -14.20 14.32
C ASP A 125 -26.76 -13.19 14.12
N GLY A 126 -26.72 -12.41 13.03
CA GLY A 126 -27.72 -11.40 12.65
C GLY A 126 -27.71 -10.14 13.52
N GLN A 127 -26.71 -9.92 14.35
CA GLN A 127 -26.64 -8.80 15.29
C GLN A 127 -25.32 -8.04 15.22
N LEU A 128 -25.41 -6.73 15.48
CA LEU A 128 -24.24 -5.85 15.54
C LEU A 128 -23.73 -5.73 16.97
N HIS A 129 -22.49 -6.13 17.20
CA HIS A 129 -21.83 -6.10 18.50
C HIS A 129 -20.62 -5.16 18.49
N SER A 130 -20.42 -4.42 19.59
CA SER A 130 -19.19 -3.63 19.79
C SER A 130 -18.05 -4.52 20.31
N MET A 131 -16.83 -4.27 19.82
CA MET A 131 -15.61 -4.93 20.28
C MET A 131 -14.42 -3.95 20.33
N SER A 132 -14.67 -2.74 20.80
CA SER A 132 -13.70 -1.63 20.77
C SER A 132 -12.80 -1.56 22.01
N ASN A 133 -13.19 -2.20 23.12
CA ASN A 133 -12.44 -2.19 24.36
C ASN A 133 -12.50 -3.55 25.08
N THR A 134 -11.71 -3.68 26.15
CA THR A 134 -11.60 -4.95 26.90
C THR A 134 -12.92 -5.41 27.51
N LEU A 135 -13.77 -4.49 28.01
CA LEU A 135 -15.06 -4.87 28.60
C LEU A 135 -16.03 -5.38 27.54
N GLU A 136 -16.10 -4.73 26.39
CA GLU A 136 -16.92 -5.16 25.26
C GLU A 136 -16.42 -6.52 24.72
N PHE A 137 -15.11 -6.70 24.61
CA PHE A 137 -14.52 -7.99 24.26
C PHE A 137 -14.92 -9.09 25.25
N LEU A 138 -14.85 -8.83 26.54
CA LEU A 138 -15.27 -9.79 27.57
C LEU A 138 -16.78 -10.11 27.53
N LYS A 139 -17.60 -9.16 27.09
CA LYS A 139 -19.05 -9.34 26.90
C LYS A 139 -19.44 -9.92 25.56
N PHE A 140 -18.52 -10.06 24.60
CA PHE A 140 -18.81 -10.52 23.23
C PHE A 140 -19.47 -11.91 23.22
N PRO A 141 -20.75 -12.04 22.78
CA PRO A 141 -21.56 -13.25 23.02
C PRO A 141 -21.07 -14.49 22.26
N PRO A 142 -20.56 -14.41 21.01
CA PRO A 142 -20.20 -15.60 20.23
C PRO A 142 -19.06 -16.43 20.81
N LEU A 143 -18.25 -15.85 21.72
CA LEU A 143 -17.10 -16.50 22.35
C LEU A 143 -17.35 -16.80 23.83
N ARG A 144 -17.00 -18.03 24.25
CA ARG A 144 -16.97 -18.40 25.69
C ARG A 144 -15.77 -17.73 26.36
N MET A 145 -15.78 -17.67 27.70
CA MET A 145 -14.68 -17.04 28.44
C MET A 145 -13.32 -17.69 28.14
N ILE A 146 -13.26 -19.02 28.06
CA ILE A 146 -12.01 -19.72 27.68
C ILE A 146 -11.51 -19.35 26.28
N ASP A 147 -12.43 -19.15 25.33
CA ASP A 147 -12.08 -18.74 23.96
C ASP A 147 -11.52 -17.32 23.96
N LYS A 148 -12.07 -16.42 24.76
CA LYS A 148 -11.59 -15.04 24.95
C LYS A 148 -10.20 -15.00 25.56
N LEU A 149 -9.94 -15.81 26.58
CA LEU A 149 -8.61 -15.92 27.19
C LEU A 149 -7.57 -16.44 26.17
N ARG A 150 -7.91 -17.47 25.38
CA ARG A 150 -7.05 -18.00 24.33
C ARG A 150 -6.80 -16.97 23.24
N LEU A 151 -7.83 -16.24 22.81
CA LEU A 151 -7.69 -15.17 21.80
C LEU A 151 -6.76 -14.06 22.29
N GLY A 152 -6.95 -13.59 23.53
CA GLY A 152 -6.07 -12.61 24.16
C GLY A 152 -4.62 -13.10 24.25
N GLY A 153 -4.42 -14.35 24.68
CA GLY A 153 -3.11 -15.01 24.73
C GLY A 153 -2.47 -15.15 23.35
N THR A 154 -3.27 -15.46 22.31
CA THR A 154 -2.79 -15.54 20.92
C THR A 154 -2.28 -14.18 20.43
N ILE A 155 -3.03 -13.11 20.67
CA ILE A 155 -2.65 -11.74 20.28
C ILE A 155 -1.38 -11.31 21.01
N PHE A 156 -1.31 -11.57 22.34
CA PHE A 156 -0.12 -11.26 23.13
C PHE A 156 1.12 -12.02 22.65
N TYR A 157 0.99 -13.35 22.43
CA TYR A 157 2.08 -14.18 21.92
C TYR A 157 2.53 -13.72 20.53
N ALA A 158 1.59 -13.50 19.60
CA ALA A 158 1.90 -13.01 18.26
C ALA A 158 2.72 -11.71 18.30
N ALA A 159 2.36 -10.78 19.17
CA ALA A 159 3.09 -9.52 19.32
C ALA A 159 4.54 -9.68 19.83
N GLN A 160 4.89 -10.81 20.44
CA GLN A 160 6.25 -11.10 20.91
C GLN A 160 7.11 -11.85 19.87
N VAL A 161 6.49 -12.42 18.83
CA VAL A 161 7.23 -13.17 17.80
C VAL A 161 8.09 -12.21 16.97
N LYS A 162 9.40 -12.45 16.95
CA LYS A 162 10.36 -11.67 16.14
C LYS A 162 10.75 -12.38 14.85
N ASN A 163 10.82 -13.72 14.88
CA ASN A 163 11.20 -14.51 13.72
C ASN A 163 9.98 -14.84 12.84
N TRP A 164 9.56 -13.85 12.05
CA TRP A 164 8.44 -13.99 11.12
C TRP A 164 8.73 -15.01 9.99
N LYS A 165 10.01 -15.16 9.59
CA LYS A 165 10.40 -16.10 8.52
C LYS A 165 10.00 -17.54 8.84
N ARG A 166 10.06 -17.94 10.12
CA ARG A 166 9.55 -19.26 10.55
C ARG A 166 8.05 -19.41 10.32
N LEU A 167 7.31 -18.33 10.45
CA LEU A 167 5.85 -18.34 10.28
C LEU A 167 5.43 -18.50 8.82
N GLU A 168 6.31 -18.20 7.86
CA GLU A 168 6.04 -18.41 6.44
C GLU A 168 5.86 -19.89 6.07
N ASN A 169 6.40 -20.81 6.87
CA ASN A 169 6.31 -22.26 6.65
C ASN A 169 5.19 -22.91 7.46
N ILE A 170 4.36 -22.14 8.13
CA ILE A 170 3.23 -22.63 8.94
C ILE A 170 1.94 -22.06 8.34
N SER A 171 0.93 -22.92 8.09
CA SER A 171 -0.35 -22.42 7.60
C SER A 171 -1.03 -21.53 8.64
N VAL A 172 -1.73 -20.50 8.20
CA VAL A 172 -2.47 -19.59 9.07
C VAL A 172 -3.55 -20.35 9.86
N GLY A 173 -4.19 -21.34 9.22
CA GLY A 173 -5.22 -22.16 9.85
C GLY A 173 -4.66 -23.02 11.00
N ASP A 174 -3.55 -23.72 10.79
CA ASP A 174 -2.91 -24.55 11.81
C ASP A 174 -2.39 -23.71 12.97
N TRP A 175 -1.72 -22.59 12.67
CA TRP A 175 -1.15 -21.70 13.66
C TRP A 175 -2.23 -21.11 14.59
N LEU A 176 -3.31 -20.55 14.01
CA LEU A 176 -4.41 -19.96 14.76
C LEU A 176 -5.23 -21.01 15.52
N THR A 177 -5.49 -22.17 14.91
CA THR A 177 -6.20 -23.26 15.59
C THR A 177 -5.42 -23.78 16.79
N LYS A 178 -4.10 -23.95 16.67
CA LYS A 178 -3.21 -24.37 17.75
C LYS A 178 -3.22 -23.39 18.93
N LEU A 179 -3.17 -22.07 18.65
CA LEU A 179 -3.09 -21.04 19.69
C LEU A 179 -4.45 -20.69 20.28
N SER A 180 -5.42 -20.37 19.44
CA SER A 180 -6.74 -19.87 19.86
C SER A 180 -7.75 -20.98 20.15
N GLY A 181 -7.50 -22.20 19.67
CA GLY A 181 -8.44 -23.31 19.69
C GLY A 181 -9.42 -23.29 18.51
N ARG A 182 -9.94 -24.48 18.17
CA ARG A 182 -10.79 -24.71 16.99
C ARG A 182 -12.03 -23.81 16.98
N ARG A 183 -12.73 -23.68 18.09
CA ARG A 183 -13.96 -22.86 18.17
C ARG A 183 -13.69 -21.38 17.88
N THR A 184 -12.63 -20.81 18.46
CA THR A 184 -12.22 -19.42 18.21
C THR A 184 -11.79 -19.24 16.75
N PHE A 185 -11.08 -20.23 16.18
CA PHE A 185 -10.73 -20.22 14.78
C PHE A 185 -11.97 -20.18 13.90
N GLU A 186 -12.92 -21.08 14.09
CA GLU A 186 -14.12 -21.20 13.26
C GLU A 186 -15.07 -19.99 13.37
N LYS A 187 -15.21 -19.41 14.57
CA LYS A 187 -16.15 -18.32 14.85
C LYS A 187 -15.59 -16.91 14.58
N MET A 188 -14.28 -16.73 14.65
CA MET A 188 -13.64 -15.41 14.52
C MET A 188 -12.65 -15.35 13.36
N TRP A 189 -11.60 -16.19 13.42
CA TRP A 189 -10.50 -16.05 12.49
C TRP A 189 -10.87 -16.46 11.07
N LEU A 190 -11.56 -17.58 10.91
CA LEU A 190 -11.92 -18.12 9.59
C LEU A 190 -12.81 -17.15 8.78
N PRO A 191 -13.88 -16.57 9.33
CA PRO A 191 -14.64 -15.55 8.63
C PRO A 191 -13.77 -14.35 8.20
N LEU A 192 -12.95 -13.82 9.11
CA LEU A 192 -12.04 -12.70 8.80
C LEU A 192 -10.99 -13.04 7.73
N LEU A 193 -10.44 -14.26 7.78
CA LEU A 193 -9.51 -14.73 6.75
C LEU A 193 -10.21 -14.87 5.39
N ARG A 194 -11.41 -15.46 5.37
CA ARG A 194 -12.22 -15.59 4.15
C ARG A 194 -12.57 -14.24 3.55
N CYS A 195 -12.91 -13.28 4.38
CA CYS A 195 -13.19 -11.91 3.94
C CYS A 195 -12.04 -11.30 3.14
N LYS A 196 -10.79 -11.54 3.55
CA LYS A 196 -9.61 -10.95 2.92
C LYS A 196 -8.97 -11.84 1.85
N LEU A 197 -9.03 -13.14 2.02
CA LEU A 197 -8.26 -14.14 1.28
C LEU A 197 -9.13 -15.11 0.47
N GLY A 198 -10.47 -15.05 0.62
CA GLY A 198 -11.33 -16.11 0.06
C GLY A 198 -10.87 -17.49 0.57
N GLU A 199 -10.99 -18.52 -0.25
CA GLU A 199 -10.52 -19.88 0.10
C GLU A 199 -8.98 -20.02 0.04
N CYS A 200 -8.25 -19.02 -0.48
CA CYS A 200 -6.77 -19.01 -0.47
C CYS A 200 -6.19 -18.93 0.95
N TRP A 201 -7.01 -18.70 2.00
CA TRP A 201 -6.56 -18.79 3.37
C TRP A 201 -5.92 -20.15 3.72
N ARG A 202 -6.32 -21.24 3.02
CA ARG A 202 -5.80 -22.60 3.23
C ARG A 202 -4.30 -22.70 2.90
N GLU A 203 -3.84 -21.88 1.95
CA GLU A 203 -2.45 -21.86 1.47
C GLU A 203 -1.68 -20.66 2.05
N THR A 204 -2.35 -19.81 2.81
CA THR A 204 -1.74 -18.59 3.36
C THR A 204 -0.89 -18.92 4.59
N SER A 205 0.27 -18.29 4.69
CA SER A 205 1.19 -18.44 5.81
C SER A 205 0.71 -17.69 7.05
N ALA A 206 1.13 -18.16 8.23
CA ALA A 206 0.88 -17.50 9.50
C ALA A 206 1.54 -16.12 9.60
N ALA A 207 2.57 -15.84 8.80
CA ALA A 207 3.22 -14.54 8.73
C ALA A 207 2.25 -13.40 8.37
N PHE A 208 1.25 -13.67 7.54
CA PHE A 208 0.21 -12.71 7.16
C PHE A 208 -0.58 -12.16 8.35
N ILE A 209 -1.18 -13.08 9.13
CA ILE A 209 -1.99 -12.66 10.29
C ILE A 209 -1.12 -12.14 11.42
N TRP A 210 0.08 -12.68 11.57
CA TRP A 210 1.07 -12.18 12.50
C TRP A 210 1.40 -10.71 12.25
N ALA A 211 1.70 -10.34 10.99
CA ALA A 211 2.01 -8.95 10.63
C ALA A 211 0.84 -8.00 10.96
N THR A 212 -0.40 -8.44 10.69
CA THR A 212 -1.60 -7.69 11.04
C THR A 212 -1.72 -7.48 12.55
N ILE A 213 -1.59 -8.56 13.33
CA ILE A 213 -1.68 -8.50 14.81
C ILE A 213 -0.55 -7.63 15.38
N ALA A 214 0.69 -7.80 14.91
CA ALA A 214 1.84 -7.04 15.37
C ALA A 214 1.68 -5.53 15.12
N ARG A 215 1.19 -5.16 13.93
CA ARG A 215 0.92 -3.75 13.58
C ARG A 215 -0.16 -3.14 14.46
N MET A 216 -1.30 -3.83 14.63
CA MET A 216 -2.41 -3.36 15.47
C MET A 216 -2.03 -3.31 16.96
N TYR A 217 -1.20 -4.24 17.42
CA TYR A 217 -0.68 -4.23 18.78
C TYR A 217 0.31 -3.07 19.02
N ALA A 218 1.18 -2.79 18.05
CA ALA A 218 2.13 -1.67 18.10
C ALA A 218 1.39 -0.32 18.14
N ALA A 219 0.28 -0.17 17.41
CA ALA A 219 -0.54 1.02 17.44
C ALA A 219 -1.10 1.36 18.83
N ARG A 220 -1.35 0.34 19.67
CA ARG A 220 -1.85 0.50 21.06
C ARG A 220 -0.76 0.82 22.07
N ARG A 221 0.52 0.60 21.75
CA ARG A 221 1.67 0.83 22.66
C ARG A 221 2.15 2.28 22.73
N THR A 222 1.71 3.17 21.88
CA THR A 222 2.15 4.57 21.81
C THR A 222 1.63 5.45 22.97
N GLY A 223 1.42 4.85 24.17
CA GLY A 223 1.05 5.57 25.40
C GLY A 223 -0.44 5.77 25.58
N LEU A 224 -1.23 5.60 24.54
CA LEU A 224 -2.70 5.66 24.59
C LEU A 224 -3.24 4.23 24.63
N LYS A 225 -4.04 3.91 25.64
CA LYS A 225 -4.75 2.61 25.75
C LYS A 225 -5.87 2.46 24.70
N LYS A 226 -6.05 3.44 23.83
CA LYS A 226 -7.13 3.58 22.87
C LYS A 226 -6.59 3.45 21.45
N GLU A 227 -7.40 2.91 20.56
CA GLU A 227 -7.09 2.81 19.14
C GLU A 227 -7.36 4.17 18.49
N MET A 228 -6.28 4.83 18.04
CA MET A 228 -6.35 6.12 17.39
C MET A 228 -6.01 5.96 15.91
N PHE A 229 -6.93 6.33 15.03
CA PHE A 229 -6.70 6.41 13.60
C PHE A 229 -6.61 7.87 13.16
N GLY A 230 -5.76 8.12 12.17
CA GLY A 230 -5.55 9.43 11.61
C GLY A 230 -5.99 9.50 10.14
N TYR A 231 -6.47 10.67 9.75
CA TYR A 231 -6.68 11.05 8.36
C TYR A 231 -6.15 12.46 8.12
N CYS A 232 -5.79 12.77 6.89
CA CYS A 232 -5.43 14.12 6.49
C CYS A 232 -6.70 14.86 6.04
N ARG A 233 -6.90 16.12 6.44
CA ARG A 233 -8.01 16.94 5.96
C ARG A 233 -8.01 16.99 4.43
N GLY A 234 -9.19 16.88 3.82
CA GLY A 234 -9.36 16.75 2.37
C GLY A 234 -8.96 15.39 1.80
N GLY A 235 -8.69 14.39 2.65
CA GLY A 235 -8.35 13.03 2.24
C GLY A 235 -7.06 12.93 1.43
N TYR A 236 -6.91 11.84 0.71
CA TYR A 236 -5.75 11.64 -0.19
C TYR A 236 -5.78 12.56 -1.41
N ALA A 237 -6.91 13.16 -1.78
CA ALA A 237 -6.94 14.20 -2.82
C ALA A 237 -5.96 15.33 -2.49
N ASN A 238 -6.00 15.86 -1.26
CA ASN A 238 -5.08 16.89 -0.78
C ASN A 238 -3.62 16.39 -0.71
N VAL A 239 -3.41 15.17 -0.18
CA VAL A 239 -2.06 14.56 -0.09
C VAL A 239 -1.43 14.42 -1.48
N LEU A 240 -2.17 13.90 -2.45
CA LEU A 240 -1.67 13.67 -3.81
C LEU A 240 -1.42 14.97 -4.57
N GLU A 241 -2.26 15.99 -4.37
CA GLU A 241 -2.05 17.32 -4.94
C GLU A 241 -0.74 17.93 -4.44
N LYS A 242 -0.54 17.97 -3.12
CA LYS A 242 0.69 18.47 -2.49
C LYS A 242 1.91 17.67 -2.93
N PHE A 243 1.80 16.35 -2.96
CA PHE A 243 2.89 15.47 -3.39
C PHE A 243 3.26 15.72 -4.87
N THR A 244 2.26 15.79 -5.75
CA THR A 244 2.48 16.08 -7.18
C THR A 244 3.15 17.45 -7.37
N ARG A 245 2.70 18.47 -6.64
CA ARG A 245 3.30 19.81 -6.65
C ARG A 245 4.76 19.77 -6.20
N LYS A 246 5.06 19.04 -5.13
CA LYS A 246 6.43 18.83 -4.62
C LYS A 246 7.33 18.18 -5.66
N LEU A 247 6.85 17.09 -6.30
CA LEU A 247 7.62 16.39 -7.34
C LEU A 247 7.94 17.31 -8.53
N ARG A 248 6.95 18.07 -9.01
CA ARG A 248 7.15 19.05 -10.10
C ARG A 248 8.13 20.15 -9.73
N ALA A 249 8.03 20.68 -8.50
CA ALA A 249 8.95 21.71 -7.99
C ALA A 249 10.42 21.21 -7.92
N LEU A 250 10.61 19.92 -7.69
CA LEU A 250 11.93 19.27 -7.69
C LEU A 250 12.41 18.88 -9.11
N GLY A 251 11.64 19.16 -10.17
CA GLY A 251 12.00 18.88 -11.55
C GLY A 251 11.69 17.45 -11.99
N VAL A 252 10.83 16.70 -11.30
CA VAL A 252 10.33 15.40 -11.78
C VAL A 252 9.42 15.64 -12.97
N GLU A 253 9.73 15.00 -14.09
CA GLU A 253 8.89 15.00 -15.29
C GLU A 253 7.78 13.96 -15.12
N ILE A 254 6.52 14.39 -15.15
CA ILE A 254 5.36 13.53 -14.88
C ILE A 254 4.50 13.41 -16.14
N HIS A 255 4.29 12.17 -16.59
CA HIS A 255 3.40 11.84 -17.69
C HIS A 255 2.28 10.93 -17.22
N CYS A 256 1.06 11.42 -17.21
CA CYS A 256 -0.16 10.64 -17.06
C CYS A 256 -0.69 10.21 -18.44
N ASN A 257 -1.61 9.24 -18.50
CA ASN A 257 -2.06 8.56 -19.71
C ASN A 257 -0.89 7.99 -20.54
N ALA A 258 0.20 7.61 -19.88
CA ALA A 258 1.47 7.17 -20.45
C ALA A 258 1.80 5.74 -20.01
N ALA A 259 0.96 4.78 -20.41
CA ALA A 259 1.21 3.37 -20.13
C ALA A 259 2.50 2.90 -20.80
N ALA A 260 3.42 2.33 -20.02
CA ALA A 260 4.59 1.67 -20.57
C ALA A 260 4.15 0.43 -21.36
N LYS A 261 4.45 0.40 -22.65
CA LYS A 261 4.12 -0.70 -23.58
C LYS A 261 5.24 -1.73 -23.62
N SER A 262 6.49 -1.28 -23.58
CA SER A 262 7.67 -2.13 -23.63
C SER A 262 8.86 -1.47 -22.94
N VAL A 263 9.70 -2.29 -22.28
CA VAL A 263 10.99 -1.89 -21.71
C VAL A 263 12.05 -2.82 -22.29
N ARG A 264 13.08 -2.27 -22.93
CA ARG A 264 14.12 -3.03 -23.63
C ARG A 264 15.48 -2.37 -23.44
N THR A 265 16.53 -3.15 -23.65
CA THR A 265 17.90 -2.64 -23.69
C THR A 265 18.16 -1.93 -25.03
N ALA A 266 18.66 -0.70 -25.00
CA ALA A 266 19.12 0.03 -26.16
C ALA A 266 20.49 -0.49 -26.63
N PHE A 267 20.88 -0.14 -27.86
CA PHE A 267 22.16 -0.57 -28.43
C PHE A 267 23.39 -0.16 -27.59
N ASP A 268 23.28 0.96 -26.87
CA ASP A 268 24.34 1.49 -26.01
C ASP A 268 24.28 0.94 -24.56
N GLY A 269 23.45 -0.08 -24.31
CA GLY A 269 23.28 -0.71 -23.00
C GLY A 269 22.37 0.05 -22.03
N ARG A 270 21.81 1.20 -22.43
CA ARG A 270 20.78 1.92 -21.65
C ARG A 270 19.42 1.28 -21.84
N MET A 271 18.44 1.77 -21.11
CA MET A 271 17.06 1.27 -21.15
C MET A 271 16.20 2.12 -22.08
N THR A 272 15.51 1.50 -23.02
CA THR A 272 14.45 2.14 -23.82
C THR A 272 13.09 1.80 -23.25
N VAL A 273 12.30 2.81 -22.94
CA VAL A 273 10.89 2.66 -22.53
C VAL A 273 10.01 3.20 -23.64
N GLN A 274 9.15 2.33 -24.17
CA GLN A 274 8.10 2.70 -25.11
C GLN A 274 6.83 3.05 -24.35
N PHE A 275 6.33 4.26 -24.53
CA PHE A 275 5.03 4.70 -23.98
C PHE A 275 4.39 5.71 -24.95
N ALA A 276 3.07 5.80 -24.93
CA ALA A 276 2.32 6.48 -25.97
C ALA A 276 2.79 6.00 -27.35
N ASP A 277 3.25 6.88 -28.25
CA ASP A 277 3.70 6.55 -29.61
C ASP A 277 5.19 6.85 -29.85
N HIS A 278 5.98 6.94 -28.78
CA HIS A 278 7.41 7.24 -28.86
C HIS A 278 8.23 6.45 -27.83
N ASP A 279 9.51 6.32 -28.13
CA ASP A 279 10.52 5.70 -27.29
C ASP A 279 11.36 6.76 -26.59
N ARG A 280 11.70 6.52 -25.32
CA ARG A 280 12.65 7.35 -24.57
C ARG A 280 13.73 6.50 -23.94
N VAL A 281 14.94 7.03 -23.90
CA VAL A 281 16.12 6.35 -23.38
C VAL A 281 16.47 6.89 -21.98
N PHE A 282 16.69 5.97 -21.05
CA PHE A 282 17.03 6.21 -19.67
C PHE A 282 18.28 5.41 -19.28
N ASP A 283 19.03 5.89 -18.30
CA ASP A 283 20.16 5.12 -17.77
C ASP A 283 19.66 3.94 -16.92
N ARG A 284 18.51 4.12 -16.22
CA ARG A 284 17.90 3.11 -15.38
C ARG A 284 16.37 3.21 -15.39
N VAL A 285 15.73 2.08 -15.12
CA VAL A 285 14.28 1.96 -15.00
C VAL A 285 13.94 1.22 -13.71
N VAL A 286 13.03 1.77 -12.90
CA VAL A 286 12.40 1.05 -11.80
C VAL A 286 10.90 0.92 -12.08
N SER A 287 10.43 -0.33 -12.14
CA SER A 287 9.02 -0.66 -12.35
C SER A 287 8.33 -0.93 -11.02
N THR A 288 7.20 -0.25 -10.78
CA THR A 288 6.31 -0.51 -9.65
C THR A 288 5.04 -1.26 -10.07
N LEU A 289 5.00 -1.71 -11.31
CA LEU A 289 3.86 -2.42 -11.89
C LEU A 289 3.63 -3.76 -11.19
N PRO A 290 2.38 -4.25 -11.14
CA PRO A 290 2.11 -5.63 -10.70
C PRO A 290 2.94 -6.64 -11.50
N THR A 291 3.37 -7.72 -10.85
CA THR A 291 4.33 -8.65 -11.45
C THR A 291 3.87 -9.25 -12.80
N PRO A 292 2.58 -9.60 -13.03
CA PRO A 292 2.17 -10.10 -14.33
C PRO A 292 2.20 -9.03 -15.43
N VAL A 293 2.09 -7.74 -15.06
CA VAL A 293 2.23 -6.64 -16.01
C VAL A 293 3.71 -6.42 -16.34
N MET A 294 4.58 -6.46 -15.31
CA MET A 294 6.03 -6.36 -15.46
C MET A 294 6.56 -7.42 -16.42
N SER A 295 6.17 -8.69 -16.24
CA SER A 295 6.56 -9.81 -17.09
C SER A 295 6.22 -9.58 -18.58
N ARG A 296 5.06 -8.96 -18.84
CA ARG A 296 4.62 -8.65 -20.21
C ARG A 296 5.36 -7.48 -20.86
N VAL A 297 5.62 -6.40 -20.11
CA VAL A 297 6.25 -5.19 -20.65
C VAL A 297 7.77 -5.30 -20.76
N CYS A 298 8.39 -6.32 -20.12
CA CYS A 298 9.83 -6.54 -20.12
C CYS A 298 10.18 -7.89 -20.76
N PRO A 299 10.19 -7.98 -22.10
CA PRO A 299 10.40 -9.25 -22.82
C PRO A 299 11.78 -9.85 -22.65
N GLU A 300 12.79 -9.08 -22.24
CA GLU A 300 14.19 -9.50 -22.08
C GLU A 300 14.47 -10.17 -20.74
N LEU A 301 13.53 -10.20 -19.80
CA LEU A 301 13.65 -10.97 -18.57
C LEU A 301 13.90 -12.45 -18.92
N ASN A 302 14.82 -13.09 -18.20
CA ASN A 302 15.09 -14.51 -18.43
C ASN A 302 13.90 -15.41 -18.01
N THR A 303 13.89 -16.65 -18.49
CA THR A 303 12.78 -17.59 -18.25
C THR A 303 12.50 -17.83 -16.77
N LYS A 304 13.56 -17.91 -15.93
CA LYS A 304 13.43 -18.11 -14.49
C LYS A 304 12.75 -16.92 -13.83
N GLU A 305 13.14 -15.69 -14.18
CA GLU A 305 12.52 -14.47 -13.66
C GLU A 305 11.07 -14.37 -14.11
N LYS A 306 10.76 -14.58 -15.40
CA LYS A 306 9.37 -14.60 -15.88
C LYS A 306 8.51 -15.58 -15.09
N SER A 307 9.01 -16.78 -14.83
CA SER A 307 8.30 -17.77 -14.01
C SER A 307 8.03 -17.27 -12.58
N LEU A 308 8.97 -16.53 -11.97
CA LEU A 308 8.78 -15.92 -10.65
C LEU A 308 7.78 -14.78 -10.70
N PHE A 309 7.85 -13.89 -11.71
CA PHE A 309 6.90 -12.80 -11.90
C PHE A 309 5.47 -13.29 -12.11
N ASP A 310 5.29 -14.30 -12.97
CA ASP A 310 3.99 -14.89 -13.27
C ASP A 310 3.46 -15.77 -12.12
N GLY A 311 4.37 -16.29 -11.27
CA GLY A 311 4.05 -17.10 -10.10
C GLY A 311 3.49 -16.33 -8.91
N VAL A 312 3.55 -15.00 -8.89
CA VAL A 312 2.94 -14.19 -7.82
C VAL A 312 1.42 -14.15 -8.01
N ARG A 313 0.71 -14.70 -7.04
CA ARG A 313 -0.75 -14.68 -7.03
C ARG A 313 -1.24 -13.42 -6.33
N TYR A 314 -2.28 -12.79 -6.91
CA TYR A 314 -2.90 -11.59 -6.36
C TYR A 314 -4.36 -11.83 -5.97
N HIS A 315 -4.85 -11.01 -5.05
CA HIS A 315 -6.28 -10.67 -4.97
C HIS A 315 -6.50 -9.26 -5.49
N GLY A 316 -7.63 -9.11 -6.17
CA GLY A 316 -8.21 -7.84 -6.52
C GLY A 316 -9.25 -7.40 -5.50
N ILE A 317 -9.86 -6.26 -5.78
CA ILE A 317 -10.96 -5.70 -5.00
C ILE A 317 -12.04 -5.16 -5.93
N VAL A 318 -13.29 -5.45 -5.59
CA VAL A 318 -14.46 -4.67 -6.01
C VAL A 318 -14.94 -3.94 -4.77
N CYS A 319 -15.10 -2.63 -4.85
CA CYS A 319 -15.45 -1.80 -3.70
C CYS A 319 -16.48 -0.75 -4.10
N ALA A 320 -17.62 -0.75 -3.43
CA ALA A 320 -18.59 0.33 -3.55
C ALA A 320 -18.26 1.42 -2.51
N SER A 321 -18.15 2.67 -2.99
CA SER A 321 -18.19 3.87 -2.17
C SER A 321 -19.62 4.40 -2.21
N VAL A 322 -20.27 4.49 -1.06
CA VAL A 322 -21.68 4.87 -0.93
C VAL A 322 -21.78 6.14 -0.09
N LEU A 323 -22.29 7.21 -0.68
CA LEU A 323 -22.60 8.47 0.00
C LEU A 323 -24.05 8.41 0.51
N LEU A 324 -24.24 8.62 1.79
CA LEU A 324 -25.54 8.55 2.49
C LEU A 324 -25.90 9.87 3.13
N SER A 325 -27.20 10.16 3.28
CA SER A 325 -27.68 11.32 4.03
C SER A 325 -27.44 11.22 5.55
N LYS A 326 -27.23 10.00 6.09
CA LYS A 326 -27.02 9.75 7.51
C LYS A 326 -26.06 8.59 7.75
N SER A 327 -25.35 8.62 8.90
CA SER A 327 -24.48 7.53 9.35
C SER A 327 -25.28 6.28 9.73
N LEU A 328 -24.71 5.10 9.52
CA LEU A 328 -25.32 3.82 9.83
C LEU A 328 -24.94 3.32 11.23
N SER A 329 -23.69 3.58 11.65
CA SER A 329 -23.17 3.05 12.90
C SER A 329 -22.05 3.93 13.47
N PRO A 330 -21.71 3.80 14.76
CA PRO A 330 -20.56 4.49 15.34
C PRO A 330 -19.23 3.76 15.08
N TYR A 331 -19.22 2.68 14.29
CA TYR A 331 -18.04 1.85 14.08
C TYR A 331 -17.31 2.24 12.79
N TYR A 332 -16.01 2.53 12.91
CA TYR A 332 -15.18 2.75 11.71
C TYR A 332 -15.15 1.50 10.83
N VAL A 333 -14.94 0.33 11.43
CA VAL A 333 -15.05 -0.95 10.72
C VAL A 333 -16.07 -1.85 11.39
N THR A 334 -17.01 -2.39 10.63
CA THR A 334 -17.88 -3.50 11.02
C THR A 334 -17.44 -4.75 10.26
N ASN A 335 -16.81 -5.68 10.97
CA ASN A 335 -16.42 -6.98 10.41
C ASN A 335 -17.66 -7.88 10.34
N ILE A 336 -17.83 -8.58 9.22
CA ILE A 336 -18.96 -9.49 9.00
C ILE A 336 -18.46 -10.91 9.13
N THR A 337 -19.05 -11.67 10.05
CA THR A 337 -18.73 -13.10 10.24
C THR A 337 -19.83 -14.01 9.71
N ASP A 338 -21.01 -13.47 9.43
CA ASP A 338 -22.12 -14.20 8.84
C ASP A 338 -21.92 -14.41 7.33
N ALA A 339 -22.30 -15.57 6.86
CA ALA A 339 -22.25 -15.89 5.43
C ALA A 339 -23.38 -15.21 4.63
N GLY A 340 -23.22 -15.11 3.31
CA GLY A 340 -24.27 -14.64 2.40
C GLY A 340 -24.34 -13.12 2.22
N TYR A 341 -23.33 -12.37 2.71
CA TYR A 341 -23.19 -10.95 2.39
C TYR A 341 -22.27 -10.76 1.17
N PRO A 342 -22.60 -9.81 0.28
CA PRO A 342 -21.85 -9.59 -0.96
C PRO A 342 -20.55 -8.81 -0.76
N PHE A 343 -20.33 -8.25 0.42
CA PHE A 343 -19.13 -7.54 0.82
C PHE A 343 -18.57 -8.11 2.13
N THR A 344 -17.34 -7.80 2.45
CA THR A 344 -16.58 -8.44 3.53
C THR A 344 -16.58 -7.64 4.83
N ALA A 345 -16.88 -6.35 4.74
CA ALA A 345 -16.97 -5.42 5.86
C ALA A 345 -17.79 -4.19 5.44
N VAL A 346 -18.23 -3.43 6.42
CA VAL A 346 -18.69 -2.04 6.23
C VAL A 346 -17.66 -1.13 6.88
N ILE A 347 -17.07 -0.24 6.09
CA ILE A 347 -16.13 0.78 6.58
C ILE A 347 -16.85 2.11 6.58
N GLU A 348 -17.20 2.63 7.75
CA GLU A 348 -17.86 3.92 7.90
C GLU A 348 -16.83 5.03 8.10
N MET A 349 -16.48 5.72 7.01
CA MET A 349 -15.49 6.78 7.05
C MET A 349 -15.90 7.92 7.98
N THR A 350 -17.17 8.22 8.06
CA THR A 350 -17.72 9.26 8.92
C THR A 350 -17.72 8.96 10.42
N SER A 351 -17.30 7.77 10.81
CA SER A 351 -16.90 7.50 12.20
C SER A 351 -15.50 8.02 12.53
N LEU A 352 -14.75 8.46 11.53
CA LEU A 352 -13.39 8.98 11.62
C LEU A 352 -13.31 10.42 11.09
N VAL A 353 -13.89 10.66 9.92
CA VAL A 353 -13.85 11.94 9.19
C VAL A 353 -14.99 12.84 9.62
N ASP A 354 -14.70 14.12 9.81
CA ASP A 354 -15.73 15.13 10.08
C ASP A 354 -16.68 15.22 8.87
N LYS A 355 -17.99 15.13 9.14
CA LYS A 355 -19.03 15.22 8.12
C LYS A 355 -19.00 16.52 7.31
N GLN A 356 -18.44 17.58 7.88
CA GLN A 356 -18.28 18.86 7.17
C GLN A 356 -17.37 18.72 5.96
N GLU A 357 -16.40 17.80 5.99
CA GLU A 357 -15.54 17.48 4.84
C GLU A 357 -16.27 16.69 3.73
N LEU A 358 -17.48 16.24 4.02
CA LEU A 358 -18.36 15.46 3.13
C LEU A 358 -19.72 16.15 2.92
N ASP A 359 -19.77 17.47 3.03
CA ASP A 359 -20.98 18.29 2.88
C ASP A 359 -22.15 17.83 3.76
N GLY A 360 -21.84 17.40 5.00
CA GLY A 360 -22.81 16.89 5.97
C GLY A 360 -23.27 15.45 5.73
N ASN A 361 -22.81 14.79 4.67
CA ASN A 361 -23.17 13.42 4.33
C ASN A 361 -22.32 12.41 5.12
N ALA A 362 -22.72 11.14 5.04
CA ALA A 362 -21.95 9.99 5.52
C ALA A 362 -21.37 9.22 4.35
N LEU A 363 -20.11 8.77 4.48
CA LEU A 363 -19.44 7.96 3.47
C LEU A 363 -19.11 6.59 4.04
N ILE A 364 -19.53 5.54 3.34
CA ILE A 364 -19.17 4.18 3.65
C ILE A 364 -18.51 3.49 2.46
N TYR A 365 -17.68 2.48 2.76
CA TYR A 365 -17.11 1.57 1.76
C TYR A 365 -17.55 0.14 2.03
N LEU A 366 -17.90 -0.56 0.96
CA LEU A 366 -18.29 -1.96 0.94
C LEU A 366 -17.27 -2.75 0.09
N PRO A 367 -16.17 -3.23 0.68
CA PRO A 367 -15.14 -3.96 -0.06
C PRO A 367 -15.50 -5.45 -0.22
N ARG A 368 -15.16 -6.03 -1.39
CA ARG A 368 -15.12 -7.47 -1.62
C ARG A 368 -13.81 -7.84 -2.30
N TYR A 369 -13.01 -8.69 -1.65
CA TYR A 369 -11.75 -9.19 -2.19
C TYR A 369 -12.00 -10.48 -2.95
N VAL A 370 -11.53 -10.55 -4.20
CA VAL A 370 -11.76 -11.66 -5.12
C VAL A 370 -10.51 -11.97 -5.96
N ALA A 371 -10.47 -13.15 -6.57
CA ALA A 371 -9.40 -13.49 -7.50
C ALA A 371 -9.44 -12.56 -8.73
N PRO A 372 -8.29 -12.27 -9.40
CA PRO A 372 -8.25 -11.34 -10.54
C PRO A 372 -9.11 -11.74 -11.74
N ASN A 373 -9.49 -13.01 -11.83
CA ASN A 373 -10.35 -13.58 -12.86
C ASN A 373 -11.78 -13.89 -12.38
N ASP A 374 -12.17 -13.36 -11.22
CA ASP A 374 -13.52 -13.53 -10.68
C ASP A 374 -14.55 -12.80 -11.56
N GLU A 375 -15.72 -13.43 -11.77
CA GLU A 375 -16.81 -12.90 -12.60
C GLU A 375 -17.36 -11.56 -12.11
N LEU A 376 -17.23 -11.27 -10.82
CA LEU A 376 -17.66 -9.99 -10.23
C LEU A 376 -17.00 -8.78 -10.91
N PHE A 377 -15.82 -8.95 -11.49
CA PHE A 377 -15.16 -7.87 -12.24
C PHE A 377 -15.89 -7.51 -13.54
N ASP A 378 -16.70 -8.41 -14.06
CA ASP A 378 -17.40 -8.27 -15.33
C ASP A 378 -18.88 -7.87 -15.15
N HIS A 379 -19.40 -7.89 -13.90
CA HIS A 379 -20.71 -7.33 -13.56
C HIS A 379 -20.75 -5.82 -13.81
N SER A 380 -21.91 -5.32 -14.24
CA SER A 380 -22.15 -3.88 -14.38
C SER A 380 -22.16 -3.16 -13.02
N ASP A 381 -21.97 -1.84 -13.04
CA ASP A 381 -22.08 -1.03 -11.81
C ASP A 381 -23.47 -1.16 -11.18
N ALA A 382 -24.54 -1.22 -11.98
CA ALA A 382 -25.90 -1.35 -11.50
C ALA A 382 -26.17 -2.69 -10.79
N GLU A 383 -25.63 -3.80 -11.32
CA GLU A 383 -25.75 -5.12 -10.67
C GLU A 383 -25.04 -5.14 -9.32
N ILE A 384 -23.79 -4.63 -9.25
CA ILE A 384 -23.03 -4.57 -8.01
C ILE A 384 -23.70 -3.63 -7.00
N GLU A 385 -24.16 -2.46 -7.45
CA GLU A 385 -24.88 -1.51 -6.61
C GLU A 385 -26.13 -2.16 -6.00
N HIS A 386 -26.96 -2.80 -6.82
CA HIS A 386 -28.18 -3.49 -6.36
C HIS A 386 -27.86 -4.57 -5.32
N GLU A 387 -26.90 -5.45 -5.63
CA GLU A 387 -26.50 -6.54 -4.74
C GLU A 387 -25.96 -6.01 -3.41
N PHE A 388 -25.06 -5.01 -3.46
CA PHE A 388 -24.40 -4.46 -2.27
C PHE A 388 -25.37 -3.65 -1.41
N LEU A 389 -26.22 -2.81 -2.00
CA LEU A 389 -27.24 -2.07 -1.24
C LEU A 389 -28.28 -3.00 -0.62
N SER A 390 -28.69 -4.06 -1.31
CA SER A 390 -29.59 -5.08 -0.76
C SER A 390 -28.97 -5.81 0.43
N GLY A 391 -27.66 -6.12 0.36
CA GLY A 391 -26.91 -6.68 1.49
C GLY A 391 -26.84 -5.69 2.66
N LEU A 392 -26.60 -4.42 2.39
CA LEU A 392 -26.51 -3.37 3.40
C LEU A 392 -27.87 -3.15 4.10
N GLN A 393 -28.98 -3.16 3.36
CA GLN A 393 -30.33 -3.05 3.94
C GLN A 393 -30.67 -4.23 4.84
N ARG A 394 -30.22 -5.44 4.52
CA ARG A 394 -30.38 -6.60 5.42
C ARG A 394 -29.66 -6.41 6.76
N MET A 395 -28.48 -5.76 6.76
CA MET A 395 -27.75 -5.44 7.99
C MET A 395 -28.37 -4.27 8.76
N HIS A 396 -28.91 -3.29 8.02
CA HIS A 396 -29.48 -2.05 8.53
C HIS A 396 -30.91 -1.86 8.02
N PRO A 397 -31.92 -2.54 8.60
CA PRO A 397 -33.30 -2.50 8.09
C PRO A 397 -33.94 -1.11 8.07
N THR A 398 -33.37 -0.13 8.81
CA THR A 398 -33.83 1.27 8.83
C THR A 398 -33.23 2.12 7.70
N LEU A 399 -32.33 1.54 6.87
CA LEU A 399 -31.78 2.22 5.71
C LEU A 399 -32.78 2.23 4.57
N SER A 400 -33.18 3.42 4.15
CA SER A 400 -33.96 3.63 2.94
C SER A 400 -33.07 3.88 1.73
N LEU A 401 -33.47 3.44 0.53
CA LEU A 401 -32.79 3.82 -0.70
C LEU A 401 -32.82 5.34 -0.95
N ALA A 402 -33.80 6.06 -0.39
CA ALA A 402 -33.85 7.52 -0.41
C ALA A 402 -32.70 8.18 0.39
N ASP A 403 -32.08 7.45 1.31
CA ASP A 403 -30.90 7.90 2.05
C ASP A 403 -29.62 7.84 1.19
N VAL A 404 -29.61 7.08 0.08
CA VAL A 404 -28.47 6.93 -0.81
C VAL A 404 -28.38 8.13 -1.73
N LYS A 405 -27.29 8.90 -1.65
CA LYS A 405 -27.06 10.10 -2.47
C LYS A 405 -26.26 9.78 -3.73
N ALA A 406 -25.26 8.92 -3.61
CA ALA A 406 -24.44 8.49 -4.74
C ALA A 406 -23.75 7.15 -4.44
N VAL A 407 -23.49 6.37 -5.48
CA VAL A 407 -22.68 5.14 -5.44
C VAL A 407 -21.64 5.20 -6.54
N ARG A 408 -20.43 4.75 -6.23
CA ARG A 408 -19.35 4.56 -7.20
C ARG A 408 -18.70 3.20 -6.98
N ILE A 409 -18.51 2.45 -8.05
CA ILE A 409 -17.91 1.11 -8.01
C ILE A 409 -16.47 1.17 -8.50
N SER A 410 -15.54 0.74 -7.66
CA SER A 410 -14.13 0.57 -8.00
C SER A 410 -13.81 -0.89 -8.26
N ARG A 411 -13.03 -1.14 -9.32
CA ARG A 411 -12.51 -2.47 -9.66
C ARG A 411 -11.00 -2.40 -9.86
N VAL A 412 -10.27 -3.19 -9.10
CA VAL A 412 -8.81 -3.31 -9.25
C VAL A 412 -8.41 -4.78 -9.16
N ARG A 413 -7.89 -5.34 -10.26
CA ARG A 413 -7.58 -6.79 -10.35
C ARG A 413 -6.33 -7.20 -9.57
N HIS A 414 -5.36 -6.31 -9.35
CA HIS A 414 -4.11 -6.62 -8.65
C HIS A 414 -3.91 -5.62 -7.49
N VAL A 415 -4.39 -5.97 -6.30
CA VAL A 415 -4.29 -5.12 -5.11
C VAL A 415 -3.17 -5.59 -4.21
N PHE A 416 -3.25 -6.81 -3.71
CA PHE A 416 -2.20 -7.35 -2.87
C PHE A 416 -1.82 -8.78 -3.26
N ALA A 417 -0.53 -9.08 -3.15
CA ALA A 417 -0.03 -10.41 -3.40
C ALA A 417 -0.37 -11.34 -2.23
N LEU A 418 -0.81 -12.57 -2.54
CA LEU A 418 -1.17 -13.57 -1.54
C LEU A 418 0.08 -14.13 -0.86
N PRO A 419 0.24 -13.97 0.44
CA PRO A 419 1.39 -14.46 1.19
C PRO A 419 1.27 -15.95 1.49
N THR A 420 1.41 -16.78 0.45
CA THR A 420 1.34 -18.24 0.54
C THR A 420 2.55 -18.82 1.30
N LEU A 421 2.53 -20.12 1.63
CA LEU A 421 3.66 -20.79 2.31
C LEU A 421 4.96 -20.60 1.55
N GLY A 422 6.05 -20.24 2.24
CA GLY A 422 7.37 -19.98 1.65
C GLY A 422 7.39 -18.80 0.67
N TYR A 423 6.54 -17.80 0.87
CA TYR A 423 6.31 -16.70 -0.05
C TYR A 423 7.58 -15.94 -0.41
N SER A 424 8.37 -15.50 0.58
CA SER A 424 9.54 -14.65 0.34
C SER A 424 10.67 -15.35 -0.43
N ASP A 425 10.71 -16.71 -0.44
CA ASP A 425 11.69 -17.48 -1.19
C ASP A 425 11.34 -17.59 -2.70
N ARG A 426 10.14 -17.21 -3.08
CA ARG A 426 9.61 -17.29 -4.44
C ARG A 426 9.31 -15.92 -5.06
N LEU A 427 9.76 -14.87 -4.42
CA LEU A 427 9.60 -13.52 -4.96
C LEU A 427 10.50 -13.29 -6.17
N PRO A 428 10.02 -12.55 -7.17
CA PRO A 428 10.86 -12.04 -8.22
C PRO A 428 11.98 -11.15 -7.64
N PRO A 429 13.19 -11.14 -8.25
CA PRO A 429 14.27 -10.30 -7.76
C PRO A 429 13.96 -8.81 -7.98
N VAL A 430 14.39 -7.97 -7.02
CA VAL A 430 14.32 -6.51 -7.16
C VAL A 430 15.31 -6.02 -8.24
N ILE A 431 16.52 -6.59 -8.26
CA ILE A 431 17.52 -6.36 -9.30
C ILE A 431 17.33 -7.47 -10.32
N THR A 432 16.90 -7.11 -11.53
CA THR A 432 16.61 -8.11 -12.57
C THR A 432 17.87 -8.55 -13.32
N SER A 433 17.76 -9.61 -14.13
CA SER A 433 18.83 -10.04 -15.05
C SER A 433 19.12 -9.03 -16.15
N VAL A 434 18.25 -8.07 -16.38
CA VAL A 434 18.44 -7.00 -17.38
C VAL A 434 19.17 -5.82 -16.70
N PRO A 435 20.41 -5.52 -17.11
CA PRO A 435 21.19 -4.44 -16.50
C PRO A 435 20.48 -3.10 -16.56
N GLY A 436 20.35 -2.41 -15.42
CA GLY A 436 19.66 -1.12 -15.33
C GLY A 436 18.15 -1.20 -15.12
N LEU A 437 17.56 -2.41 -15.09
CA LEU A 437 16.15 -2.63 -14.84
C LEU A 437 15.91 -3.17 -13.41
N PHE A 438 15.05 -2.48 -12.68
CA PHE A 438 14.63 -2.88 -11.33
C PHE A 438 13.12 -3.11 -11.28
N SER A 439 12.69 -4.05 -10.44
CA SER A 439 11.28 -4.30 -10.16
C SER A 439 11.01 -4.23 -8.68
N LEU A 440 10.15 -3.31 -8.27
CA LEU A 440 9.78 -3.09 -6.88
C LEU A 440 8.29 -2.78 -6.79
N ASN A 441 7.51 -3.63 -6.15
CA ASN A 441 6.07 -3.46 -6.03
C ASN A 441 5.54 -4.04 -4.71
N SER A 442 4.23 -3.96 -4.49
CA SER A 442 3.58 -4.41 -3.25
C SER A 442 3.83 -5.89 -2.90
N ALA A 443 4.22 -6.73 -3.86
CA ALA A 443 4.59 -8.12 -3.59
C ALA A 443 5.85 -8.24 -2.71
N HIS A 444 6.72 -7.24 -2.70
CA HIS A 444 7.92 -7.20 -1.89
C HIS A 444 7.68 -6.78 -0.43
N ILE A 445 6.44 -6.51 -0.03
CA ILE A 445 6.06 -6.29 1.37
C ILE A 445 5.84 -7.67 2.03
N VAL A 446 6.90 -8.28 2.55
CA VAL A 446 6.88 -9.68 3.03
C VAL A 446 6.54 -9.85 4.50
N ASN A 447 6.93 -8.89 5.34
CA ASN A 447 6.75 -8.94 6.80
C ASN A 447 5.82 -7.85 7.32
N GLY A 448 4.93 -7.38 6.46
CA GLY A 448 3.95 -6.33 6.73
C GLY A 448 2.63 -6.61 6.04
N THR A 449 1.73 -5.65 6.13
CA THR A 449 0.48 -5.64 5.37
C THR A 449 0.52 -4.50 4.37
N LEU A 450 -0.09 -4.68 3.19
CA LEU A 450 -0.19 -3.59 2.21
C LEU A 450 -0.90 -2.38 2.82
N ASN A 451 -0.17 -1.31 2.98
CA ASN A 451 -0.63 0.01 3.41
C ASN A 451 0.36 1.09 2.95
N VAL A 452 0.00 2.34 3.11
CA VAL A 452 0.83 3.49 2.66
C VAL A 452 2.17 3.53 3.37
N ASN A 453 2.23 3.29 4.68
CA ASN A 453 3.48 3.30 5.45
C ASN A 453 4.50 2.27 4.95
N GLU A 454 4.07 1.01 4.78
CA GLU A 454 4.95 -0.05 4.26
C GLU A 454 5.38 0.19 2.81
N THR A 455 4.50 0.81 2.03
CA THR A 455 4.79 1.20 0.64
C THR A 455 5.90 2.27 0.59
N ILE A 456 5.81 3.29 1.44
CA ILE A 456 6.83 4.35 1.55
C ILE A 456 8.14 3.78 2.10
N LYS A 457 8.05 2.93 3.13
CA LYS A 457 9.22 2.22 3.68
C LYS A 457 9.97 1.44 2.59
N LEU A 458 9.24 0.69 1.77
CA LEU A 458 9.81 -0.10 0.69
C LEU A 458 10.59 0.77 -0.31
N ALA A 459 10.06 1.95 -0.68
CA ALA A 459 10.77 2.90 -1.54
C ALA A 459 12.03 3.46 -0.86
N ASN A 460 11.93 3.84 0.41
CA ASN A 460 13.06 4.38 1.17
C ASN A 460 14.19 3.35 1.30
N ASP A 461 13.85 2.10 1.62
CA ASP A 461 14.82 1.00 1.76
C ASP A 461 15.51 0.70 0.42
N PHE A 462 14.76 0.65 -0.67
CA PHE A 462 15.32 0.46 -2.01
C PHE A 462 16.33 1.55 -2.38
N VAL A 463 15.96 2.80 -2.24
CA VAL A 463 16.83 3.93 -2.63
C VAL A 463 18.06 4.04 -1.70
N ALA A 464 17.91 3.68 -0.41
CA ALA A 464 19.04 3.59 0.50
C ALA A 464 20.04 2.50 0.09
N GLY A 465 19.52 1.35 -0.39
CA GLY A 465 20.35 0.21 -0.85
C GLY A 465 21.01 0.41 -2.21
N LEU A 466 20.58 1.40 -3.02
CA LEU A 466 21.19 1.65 -4.34
C LEU A 466 22.67 2.04 -4.27
N LYS A 467 23.16 2.56 -3.13
CA LYS A 467 24.55 2.94 -2.94
C LYS A 467 25.52 1.76 -3.04
N ASP A 468 25.01 0.55 -2.79
CA ASP A 468 25.79 -0.69 -2.80
C ASP A 468 25.71 -1.43 -4.14
N VAL A 469 24.92 -0.93 -5.10
CA VAL A 469 24.78 -1.54 -6.43
C VAL A 469 25.87 -1.01 -7.36
N PRO A 470 26.76 -1.87 -7.89
CA PRO A 470 27.81 -1.42 -8.80
C PRO A 470 27.23 -0.70 -10.01
N LEU A 471 27.81 0.45 -10.36
CA LEU A 471 27.55 1.08 -11.65
C LEU A 471 27.96 0.10 -12.74
N VAL A 472 27.01 -0.34 -13.57
CA VAL A 472 27.35 -1.12 -14.77
C VAL A 472 28.23 -0.20 -15.61
N GLY A 473 29.51 -0.55 -15.74
CA GLY A 473 30.47 0.23 -16.51
C GLY A 473 29.99 0.39 -17.97
N ARG A 474 30.15 1.58 -18.52
CA ARG A 474 30.08 1.73 -19.98
C ARG A 474 30.99 0.66 -20.57
N PRO A 475 30.57 -0.09 -21.63
CA PRO A 475 31.50 -0.92 -22.36
C PRO A 475 32.69 -0.03 -22.75
N ALA A 476 33.90 -0.48 -22.45
CA ALA A 476 35.10 0.23 -22.81
C ALA A 476 35.00 0.56 -24.32
N GLN A 477 35.05 1.85 -24.63
CA GLN A 477 35.19 2.25 -26.04
C GLN A 477 36.41 1.52 -26.56
N ALA A 478 36.21 0.66 -27.57
CA ALA A 478 37.31 0.06 -28.30
C ALA A 478 38.14 1.22 -28.88
N VAL A 479 39.28 1.44 -28.27
CA VAL A 479 40.29 2.32 -28.85
C VAL A 479 40.81 1.57 -30.07
N GLU A 480 40.37 1.94 -31.28
CA GLU A 480 41.04 1.54 -32.49
C GLU A 480 42.46 2.13 -32.43
N VAL A 481 43.40 1.27 -32.13
CA VAL A 481 44.81 1.60 -32.32
C VAL A 481 45.07 1.45 -33.81
N CYS A 482 45.03 2.60 -34.52
CA CYS A 482 45.63 2.67 -35.89
C CYS A 482 47.11 2.34 -35.71
N GLY A 483 47.49 1.15 -36.17
CA GLY A 483 48.88 0.77 -36.36
C GLY A 483 49.45 1.51 -37.56
N VAL A 484 50.61 2.13 -37.35
CA VAL A 484 51.50 2.62 -38.40
C VAL A 484 52.28 1.48 -38.99
#